data_3bd507208cb963b2116587ee817b0f80
#
_entry.id   3bd507208cb963b2116587ee817b0f80
#
_cell.length_a   1.000
_cell.length_b   1.000
_cell.length_c   1.000
_cell.angle_alpha   90.00
_cell.angle_beta   90.00
_cell.angle_gamma   90.00
#
_symmetry.space_group_name_H-M   'P 1'
#
loop_
_entity.id
_entity.type
_entity.pdbx_description
1 polymer ?
#
loop_
_entity_poly.entity_id
_entity_poly.type
_entity_poly.pdbx_seq_one_letter_code
_entity_poly.pdbx_strand_id
1 'polypeptide(L)'
;MSVIKFENKMKLYGLLATIAAAFFFTAELQAQNVTGSDSTTWEAEAFSSIASGTYTPFWMASNRYGLVPLETGNGYLLAGVKHERGLGNSWRWQAGVSMAAIEPRYRSVLVQELYAGISYKSLQLTAGSKENYTSLWDRELSSGDMVLSTNARPIPEINLSMPVFTVVPYTRGWLQVKGDFAVGRSFDTDYLDQYIRNGVTYVQNVLWHHKSGYLKIHDSRGSFPLSATVGIQHRVQWGGESNNPRIGKQPQSFGDFLRVIAGSEGGEGATASDKINVLGNHFGSYDMEIAYKGKGWSLKGYHQKYFDDKSGMELANGTDGLWGIQVDLPSFSLLRKVVVEHVVTRNQSGQFHFLEFDHDVHPGRGGGADSYYNNGEYTTGVSYFNRGLGSPLIPSPEYNNNGTLGFPNTRVSDWHLGLSGALSAQVEYRLLGTVMNTYGSHGQPFRTIKRGVSGLMDITYRHPQLNGWKFTGTVAADGRELFGRSIGVSLRVTKTGLLKAW
;
A
#
# COMPACT_ATOMS: atom_id res chain seq x y z
N MET A 1 22.42 -13.06 29.24
CA MET A 1 21.22 -12.85 28.41
C MET A 1 21.51 -12.66 26.91
N SER A 2 22.66 -12.12 26.48
CA SER A 2 23.02 -11.91 25.06
C SER A 2 23.43 -13.21 24.33
N VAL A 3 24.07 -14.15 24.96
CA VAL A 3 24.57 -15.42 24.34
C VAL A 3 23.42 -16.34 23.95
N ILE A 4 22.38 -16.46 24.80
CA ILE A 4 21.18 -17.29 24.51
C ILE A 4 20.38 -16.73 23.32
N LYS A 5 20.32 -15.40 23.16
CA LYS A 5 19.70 -14.77 21.98
C LYS A 5 20.47 -15.03 20.69
N PHE A 6 21.81 -15.15 20.78
CA PHE A 6 22.66 -15.40 19.61
C PHE A 6 22.59 -16.87 19.17
N GLU A 7 22.58 -17.82 20.11
CA GLU A 7 22.41 -19.25 19.79
C GLU A 7 21.03 -19.59 19.20
N ASN A 8 19.96 -18.95 19.68
CA ASN A 8 18.63 -19.13 19.11
C ASN A 8 18.53 -18.54 17.70
N LYS A 9 19.18 -17.42 17.43
CA LYS A 9 19.27 -16.86 16.08
C LYS A 9 20.01 -17.78 15.10
N MET A 10 21.16 -18.35 15.51
CA MET A 10 21.92 -19.30 14.66
C MET A 10 21.14 -20.59 14.37
N LYS A 11 20.40 -21.12 15.34
CA LYS A 11 19.54 -22.30 15.14
C LYS A 11 18.40 -22.03 14.16
N LEU A 12 17.84 -20.82 14.20
CA LEU A 12 16.77 -20.39 13.28
C LEU A 12 17.29 -20.20 11.84
N TYR A 13 18.45 -19.57 11.66
CA TYR A 13 19.07 -19.45 10.33
C TYR A 13 19.45 -20.82 9.75
N GLY A 14 19.90 -21.76 10.60
CA GLY A 14 20.12 -23.16 10.22
C GLY A 14 18.81 -23.84 9.79
N LEU A 15 17.72 -23.64 10.52
CA LEU A 15 16.41 -24.19 10.20
C LEU A 15 15.84 -23.59 8.89
N LEU A 16 15.92 -22.26 8.71
CA LEU A 16 15.50 -21.58 7.49
C LEU A 16 16.32 -22.03 6.27
N ALA A 17 17.64 -22.19 6.43
CA ALA A 17 18.50 -22.72 5.39
C ALA A 17 18.19 -24.19 5.07
N THR A 18 17.85 -25.01 6.06
CA THR A 18 17.51 -26.44 5.90
C THR A 18 16.14 -26.60 5.25
N ILE A 19 15.15 -25.77 5.62
CA ILE A 19 13.83 -25.76 5.00
C ILE A 19 13.92 -25.21 3.56
N ALA A 20 14.69 -24.16 3.31
CA ALA A 20 14.98 -23.69 1.96
C ALA A 20 15.64 -24.80 1.14
N ALA A 21 16.65 -25.50 1.65
CA ALA A 21 17.30 -26.63 0.99
C ALA A 21 16.34 -27.81 0.72
N ALA A 22 15.41 -28.11 1.65
CA ALA A 22 14.40 -29.16 1.44
C ALA A 22 13.39 -28.79 0.33
N PHE A 23 13.00 -27.50 0.23
CA PHE A 23 12.18 -27.00 -0.87
C PHE A 23 12.90 -27.09 -2.23
N PHE A 24 14.22 -27.00 -2.27
CA PHE A 24 15.02 -27.07 -3.50
C PHE A 24 15.09 -28.47 -4.12
N PHE A 25 14.88 -29.53 -3.33
CA PHE A 25 15.08 -30.92 -3.81
C PHE A 25 13.84 -31.61 -4.38
N THR A 26 12.63 -31.02 -4.31
CA THR A 26 11.39 -31.74 -4.64
C THR A 26 10.63 -31.28 -5.89
N ALA A 27 11.11 -30.35 -6.68
CA ALA A 27 10.32 -29.79 -7.80
C ALA A 27 11.06 -29.74 -9.13
N GLU A 28 11.32 -30.90 -9.74
CA GLU A 28 11.44 -31.01 -11.20
C GLU A 28 10.04 -31.02 -11.86
N LEU A 29 9.36 -29.89 -11.82
CA LEU A 29 8.18 -29.66 -12.66
C LEU A 29 8.58 -28.71 -13.78
N GLN A 30 8.51 -29.19 -15.00
CA GLN A 30 8.82 -28.40 -16.20
C GLN A 30 7.88 -27.20 -16.28
N ALA A 31 8.44 -26.00 -16.16
CA ALA A 31 7.70 -24.77 -16.40
C ALA A 31 7.55 -24.56 -17.90
N GLN A 32 6.36 -24.78 -18.42
CA GLN A 32 5.98 -24.30 -19.75
C GLN A 32 5.49 -22.86 -19.64
N ASN A 33 5.98 -21.98 -20.51
CA ASN A 33 5.41 -20.64 -20.69
C ASN A 33 4.03 -20.77 -21.32
N VAL A 34 2.98 -20.75 -20.50
CA VAL A 34 1.60 -20.77 -20.97
C VAL A 34 1.05 -19.36 -20.93
N THR A 35 0.88 -18.77 -22.11
CA THR A 35 0.10 -17.55 -22.35
C THR A 35 -1.41 -17.88 -22.46
N GLY A 36 -1.89 -18.78 -21.65
CA GLY A 36 -3.29 -19.20 -21.59
C GLY A 36 -3.88 -18.87 -20.22
N SER A 37 -5.09 -18.40 -20.22
CA SER A 37 -5.76 -17.86 -19.04
C SER A 37 -6.22 -18.91 -18.03
N ASP A 38 -6.10 -20.19 -18.32
CA ASP A 38 -6.61 -21.29 -17.48
C ASP A 38 -5.42 -22.03 -16.85
N SER A 39 -5.07 -21.66 -15.62
CA SER A 39 -3.88 -22.20 -14.98
C SER A 39 -3.97 -22.25 -13.47
N THR A 40 -3.28 -23.21 -12.89
CA THR A 40 -2.91 -23.20 -11.48
C THR A 40 -1.41 -23.00 -11.37
N THR A 41 -1.03 -21.91 -10.74
CA THR A 41 0.37 -21.54 -10.50
C THR A 41 0.70 -21.63 -9.02
N TRP A 42 1.97 -21.83 -8.72
CA TRP A 42 2.49 -21.78 -7.36
C TRP A 42 3.68 -20.83 -7.27
N GLU A 43 3.89 -20.32 -6.09
CA GLU A 43 5.02 -19.47 -5.76
C GLU A 43 5.60 -19.88 -4.42
N ALA A 44 6.92 -19.87 -4.33
CA ALA A 44 7.66 -19.97 -3.08
C ALA A 44 8.72 -18.88 -3.06
N GLU A 45 8.81 -18.16 -1.94
CA GLU A 45 9.79 -17.10 -1.76
C GLU A 45 10.47 -17.23 -0.41
N ALA A 46 11.80 -17.11 -0.40
CA ALA A 46 12.62 -17.00 0.79
C ALA A 46 13.31 -15.63 0.79
N PHE A 47 13.19 -14.93 1.90
CA PHE A 47 13.84 -13.63 2.12
C PHE A 47 14.59 -13.64 3.44
N SER A 48 15.77 -13.05 3.44
CA SER A 48 16.53 -12.80 4.67
C SER A 48 17.27 -11.48 4.56
N SER A 49 17.31 -10.72 5.64
CA SER A 49 18.02 -9.47 5.72
C SER A 49 18.78 -9.32 7.03
N ILE A 50 19.87 -8.57 6.96
CA ILE A 50 20.61 -8.09 8.11
C ILE A 50 20.97 -6.62 7.93
N ALA A 51 20.83 -5.84 8.97
CA ALA A 51 21.16 -4.42 8.96
C ALA A 51 21.89 -4.00 10.23
N SER A 52 22.66 -2.92 10.13
CA SER A 52 23.16 -2.16 11.29
C SER A 52 22.10 -1.10 11.69
N GLY A 53 22.24 -0.51 12.86
CA GLY A 53 21.37 0.58 13.31
C GLY A 53 20.16 0.12 14.11
N THR A 54 19.11 0.95 14.16
CA THR A 54 17.90 0.71 14.97
C THR A 54 16.87 -0.10 14.22
N TYR A 55 16.75 0.14 12.93
CA TYR A 55 15.74 -0.46 12.04
C TYR A 55 16.36 -1.04 10.78
N THR A 56 15.67 -2.00 10.19
CA THR A 56 15.86 -2.36 8.78
C THR A 56 15.71 -1.11 7.92
N PRO A 57 16.61 -0.86 6.92
CA PRO A 57 16.53 0.32 6.09
C PRO A 57 15.13 0.52 5.47
N PHE A 58 14.69 1.77 5.45
CA PHE A 58 13.34 2.18 5.10
C PHE A 58 12.80 1.53 3.82
N TRP A 59 13.51 1.64 2.69
CA TRP A 59 13.05 1.05 1.43
C TRP A 59 13.14 -0.47 1.37
N MET A 60 13.91 -1.09 2.25
CA MET A 60 13.94 -2.55 2.36
C MET A 60 12.66 -3.09 3.02
N ALA A 61 12.09 -2.33 3.96
CA ALA A 61 10.87 -2.71 4.69
C ALA A 61 9.58 -2.15 4.06
N SER A 62 9.63 -0.97 3.44
CA SER A 62 8.46 -0.29 2.89
C SER A 62 7.98 -0.88 1.57
N ASN A 63 6.68 -0.74 1.28
CA ASN A 63 6.03 -1.24 0.07
C ASN A 63 6.25 -2.75 -0.19
N ARG A 64 6.18 -3.56 0.89
CA ARG A 64 6.37 -5.02 0.88
C ARG A 64 5.16 -5.76 1.47
N TYR A 65 3.98 -5.17 1.40
CA TYR A 65 2.74 -5.73 1.99
C TYR A 65 2.91 -6.17 3.45
N GLY A 66 3.72 -5.44 4.22
CA GLY A 66 3.97 -5.74 5.62
C GLY A 66 4.73 -7.05 5.89
N LEU A 67 5.37 -7.66 4.89
CA LEU A 67 6.11 -8.92 5.05
C LEU A 67 7.47 -8.73 5.70
N VAL A 68 8.12 -7.57 5.54
CA VAL A 68 9.45 -7.33 6.10
C VAL A 68 9.34 -6.54 7.40
N PRO A 69 9.71 -7.13 8.56
CA PRO A 69 9.74 -6.44 9.85
C PRO A 69 10.78 -5.32 9.92
N LEU A 70 10.64 -4.44 10.93
CA LEU A 70 11.61 -3.34 11.16
C LEU A 70 12.87 -3.80 11.92
N GLU A 71 12.85 -4.96 12.54
CA GLU A 71 14.01 -5.53 13.25
C GLU A 71 15.17 -5.76 12.28
N THR A 72 16.39 -5.43 12.72
CA THR A 72 17.59 -5.39 11.87
C THR A 72 18.09 -6.78 11.41
N GLY A 73 17.63 -7.84 12.02
CA GLY A 73 17.85 -9.21 11.56
C GLY A 73 16.52 -9.89 11.40
N ASN A 74 16.07 -10.09 10.16
CA ASN A 74 14.75 -10.64 9.88
C ASN A 74 14.73 -11.50 8.61
N GLY A 75 13.65 -12.24 8.46
CA GLY A 75 13.41 -13.01 7.24
C GLY A 75 12.01 -13.58 7.20
N TYR A 76 11.62 -14.06 6.03
CA TYR A 76 10.38 -14.80 5.86
C TYR A 76 10.51 -15.90 4.81
N LEU A 77 9.63 -16.88 4.94
CA LEU A 77 9.31 -17.86 3.90
C LEU A 77 7.84 -17.64 3.51
N LEU A 78 7.59 -17.51 2.23
CA LEU A 78 6.23 -17.40 1.68
C LEU A 78 6.00 -18.56 0.71
N ALA A 79 4.82 -19.16 0.79
CA ALA A 79 4.36 -20.15 -0.18
C ALA A 79 2.90 -19.86 -0.55
N GLY A 80 2.57 -19.97 -1.83
CA GLY A 80 1.24 -19.68 -2.33
C GLY A 80 0.86 -20.50 -3.55
N VAL A 81 -0.45 -20.61 -3.74
CA VAL A 81 -1.06 -21.21 -4.94
C VAL A 81 -2.15 -20.27 -5.42
N LYS A 82 -2.17 -20.02 -6.74
CA LYS A 82 -3.19 -19.21 -7.40
C LYS A 82 -3.79 -20.01 -8.54
N HIS A 83 -5.10 -19.99 -8.62
CA HIS A 83 -5.87 -20.67 -9.65
C HIS A 83 -6.75 -19.66 -10.40
N GLU A 84 -6.77 -19.77 -11.71
CA GLU A 84 -7.65 -18.99 -12.58
C GLU A 84 -8.16 -19.88 -13.70
N ARG A 85 -9.47 -19.84 -13.97
CA ARG A 85 -10.10 -20.66 -15.02
C ARG A 85 -11.33 -19.98 -15.62
N GLY A 86 -11.45 -20.06 -16.95
CA GLY A 86 -12.64 -19.70 -17.70
C GLY A 86 -13.77 -20.71 -17.50
N LEU A 87 -14.98 -20.18 -17.41
CA LEU A 87 -16.24 -20.92 -17.36
C LEU A 87 -17.07 -20.53 -18.61
N GLY A 88 -16.63 -20.98 -19.78
CA GLY A 88 -17.20 -20.55 -21.07
C GLY A 88 -16.68 -19.19 -21.56
N ASN A 89 -17.43 -18.51 -22.42
CA ASN A 89 -16.91 -17.38 -23.19
C ASN A 89 -16.81 -16.05 -22.42
N SER A 90 -17.44 -15.92 -21.27
CA SER A 90 -17.54 -14.62 -20.58
C SER A 90 -17.28 -14.68 -19.09
N TRP A 91 -17.41 -15.83 -18.48
CA TRP A 91 -17.21 -16.05 -17.07
C TRP A 91 -15.81 -16.59 -16.77
N ARG A 92 -15.29 -16.22 -15.62
CA ARG A 92 -13.99 -16.67 -15.12
C ARG A 92 -14.06 -16.75 -13.61
N TRP A 93 -13.42 -17.74 -12.99
CA TRP A 93 -13.25 -17.78 -11.57
C TRP A 93 -11.78 -17.83 -11.18
N GLN A 94 -11.46 -17.34 -9.99
CA GLN A 94 -10.12 -17.33 -9.44
C GLN A 94 -10.16 -17.65 -7.96
N ALA A 95 -9.10 -18.25 -7.46
CA ALA A 95 -8.87 -18.41 -6.02
C ALA A 95 -7.38 -18.39 -5.73
N GLY A 96 -7.01 -17.93 -4.56
CA GLY A 96 -5.61 -17.90 -4.16
C GLY A 96 -5.47 -18.05 -2.66
N VAL A 97 -4.39 -18.70 -2.25
CA VAL A 97 -3.93 -18.77 -0.88
C VAL A 97 -2.42 -18.57 -0.86
N SER A 98 -1.93 -17.73 0.03
CA SER A 98 -0.52 -17.63 0.36
C SER A 98 -0.33 -17.46 1.86
N MET A 99 0.68 -18.11 2.39
CA MET A 99 1.04 -18.07 3.80
C MET A 99 2.50 -17.63 3.93
N ALA A 100 2.80 -16.83 4.94
CA ALA A 100 4.15 -16.40 5.25
C ALA A 100 4.53 -16.81 6.67
N ALA A 101 5.69 -17.44 6.83
CA ALA A 101 6.36 -17.59 8.11
C ALA A 101 7.38 -16.46 8.25
N ILE A 102 7.22 -15.60 9.26
CA ILE A 102 8.00 -14.37 9.43
C ILE A 102 8.67 -14.38 10.79
N GLU A 103 9.95 -14.00 10.83
CA GLU A 103 10.74 -13.89 12.06
C GLU A 103 11.59 -12.61 12.02
N PRO A 104 11.64 -11.82 13.09
CA PRO A 104 10.79 -11.89 14.29
C PRO A 104 9.41 -11.25 14.06
N ARG A 105 8.37 -11.83 14.61
CA ARG A 105 7.02 -11.24 14.61
C ARG A 105 6.17 -11.79 15.74
N TYR A 106 5.06 -11.11 16.07
CA TYR A 106 4.12 -11.51 17.12
C TYR A 106 3.46 -12.90 16.87
N ARG A 107 3.32 -13.29 15.60
CA ARG A 107 2.93 -14.64 15.14
C ARG A 107 3.89 -15.10 14.06
N SER A 108 4.43 -16.30 14.22
CA SER A 108 5.39 -16.88 13.29
C SER A 108 4.79 -17.20 11.92
N VAL A 109 3.48 -17.49 11.84
CA VAL A 109 2.80 -17.84 10.59
C VAL A 109 1.58 -16.94 10.38
N LEU A 110 1.49 -16.37 9.20
CA LEU A 110 0.43 -15.47 8.79
C LEU A 110 -0.19 -15.92 7.45
N VAL A 111 -1.50 -15.80 7.34
CA VAL A 111 -2.19 -15.86 6.04
C VAL A 111 -2.00 -14.52 5.36
N GLN A 112 -1.23 -14.46 4.28
CA GLN A 112 -0.99 -13.25 3.50
C GLN A 112 -2.10 -12.98 2.51
N GLU A 113 -2.48 -14.01 1.74
CA GLU A 113 -3.64 -13.98 0.86
C GLU A 113 -4.55 -15.18 1.12
N LEU A 114 -5.84 -14.98 1.10
CA LEU A 114 -6.86 -16.02 1.07
C LEU A 114 -8.11 -15.44 0.42
N TYR A 115 -8.35 -15.73 -0.84
CA TYR A 115 -9.45 -15.17 -1.59
C TYR A 115 -10.05 -16.13 -2.60
N ALA A 116 -11.31 -15.85 -2.95
CA ALA A 116 -11.98 -16.41 -4.11
C ALA A 116 -12.69 -15.29 -4.88
N GLY A 117 -12.90 -15.48 -6.17
CA GLY A 117 -13.58 -14.49 -6.99
C GLY A 117 -14.16 -15.07 -8.28
N ILE A 118 -15.12 -14.33 -8.80
CA ILE A 118 -15.75 -14.61 -10.09
C ILE A 118 -15.79 -13.33 -10.93
N SER A 119 -15.58 -13.46 -12.22
CA SER A 119 -15.67 -12.34 -13.15
C SER A 119 -16.63 -12.65 -14.28
N TYR A 120 -17.35 -11.63 -14.71
CA TYR A 120 -18.13 -11.62 -15.93
C TYR A 120 -17.64 -10.51 -16.84
N LYS A 121 -16.98 -10.87 -17.94
CA LYS A 121 -16.27 -9.90 -18.81
C LYS A 121 -15.29 -9.06 -17.97
N SER A 122 -15.47 -7.73 -17.92
CA SER A 122 -14.63 -6.80 -17.16
C SER A 122 -15.05 -6.61 -15.70
N LEU A 123 -16.22 -7.08 -15.30
CA LEU A 123 -16.71 -6.97 -13.93
C LEU A 123 -16.21 -8.16 -13.10
N GLN A 124 -15.67 -7.90 -11.92
CA GLN A 124 -15.10 -8.90 -11.01
C GLN A 124 -15.65 -8.71 -9.61
N LEU A 125 -16.08 -9.82 -8.99
CA LEU A 125 -16.41 -9.90 -7.57
C LEU A 125 -15.36 -10.78 -6.89
N THR A 126 -14.69 -10.28 -5.86
CA THR A 126 -13.75 -11.04 -5.02
C THR A 126 -14.14 -10.96 -3.57
N ALA A 127 -13.88 -12.03 -2.81
CA ALA A 127 -14.05 -12.06 -1.37
C ALA A 127 -12.79 -12.65 -0.73
N GLY A 128 -12.27 -11.97 0.31
CA GLY A 128 -11.12 -12.38 1.07
C GLY A 128 -9.98 -11.38 1.07
N SER A 129 -8.81 -11.81 1.57
CA SER A 129 -7.57 -11.02 1.61
C SER A 129 -6.80 -11.23 0.32
N LYS A 130 -6.63 -10.19 -0.48
CA LYS A 130 -5.92 -10.24 -1.76
C LYS A 130 -4.99 -9.04 -1.90
N GLU A 131 -3.73 -9.29 -2.28
CA GLU A 131 -2.80 -8.23 -2.64
C GLU A 131 -3.28 -7.55 -3.93
N ASN A 132 -3.88 -6.37 -3.78
CA ASN A 132 -4.36 -5.54 -4.87
C ASN A 132 -3.47 -4.31 -5.01
N TYR A 133 -3.24 -3.91 -6.23
CA TYR A 133 -2.65 -2.63 -6.57
C TYR A 133 -3.50 -1.97 -7.66
N THR A 134 -4.35 -1.07 -7.24
CA THR A 134 -5.32 -0.39 -8.13
C THR A 134 -4.87 0.99 -8.56
N SER A 135 -3.79 1.50 -7.99
CA SER A 135 -3.22 2.80 -8.28
C SER A 135 -2.87 2.99 -9.77
N LEU A 136 -2.83 4.25 -10.21
CA LEU A 136 -2.36 4.67 -11.53
C LEU A 136 -0.82 4.72 -11.60
N TRP A 137 -0.14 4.67 -10.43
CA TRP A 137 1.31 4.87 -10.32
C TRP A 137 2.08 3.58 -10.54
N ASP A 138 3.39 3.71 -10.76
CA ASP A 138 4.26 2.53 -10.93
C ASP A 138 4.42 1.79 -9.60
N ARG A 139 4.13 0.48 -9.60
CA ARG A 139 4.15 -0.34 -8.38
C ARG A 139 5.54 -0.49 -7.77
N GLU A 140 6.60 -0.46 -8.59
CA GLU A 140 7.96 -0.77 -8.14
C GLU A 140 8.81 0.48 -7.88
N LEU A 141 8.54 1.56 -8.62
CA LEU A 141 9.37 2.76 -8.62
C LEU A 141 8.72 3.96 -7.95
N SER A 142 7.37 3.99 -7.80
CA SER A 142 6.69 5.06 -7.07
C SER A 142 6.93 4.96 -5.57
N SER A 143 6.92 6.09 -4.90
CA SER A 143 6.92 6.19 -3.43
C SER A 143 5.67 5.60 -2.79
N GLY A 144 4.62 5.38 -3.57
CA GLY A 144 3.35 4.76 -3.16
C GLY A 144 2.17 5.73 -3.20
N ASP A 145 1.02 5.18 -3.52
CA ASP A 145 -0.27 5.86 -3.49
C ASP A 145 -0.59 6.38 -2.08
N MET A 146 -1.11 7.60 -1.98
CA MET A 146 -1.40 8.23 -0.67
C MET A 146 -2.61 7.63 0.04
N VAL A 147 -3.50 6.93 -0.68
CA VAL A 147 -4.72 6.31 -0.11
C VAL A 147 -4.52 4.82 0.14
N LEU A 148 -3.97 4.10 -0.85
CA LEU A 148 -3.66 2.68 -0.75
C LEU A 148 -2.41 2.32 -1.55
N SER A 149 -1.31 2.13 -0.85
CA SER A 149 -0.05 1.62 -1.39
C SER A 149 0.10 0.11 -1.15
N THR A 150 1.27 -0.42 -1.49
CA THR A 150 1.67 -1.80 -1.17
C THR A 150 2.39 -1.91 0.18
N ASN A 151 2.26 -0.89 1.05
CA ASN A 151 3.00 -0.82 2.31
C ASN A 151 2.41 -1.74 3.38
N ALA A 152 1.09 -1.67 3.62
CA ALA A 152 0.40 -2.52 4.59
C ALA A 152 -0.05 -3.86 3.98
N ARG A 153 -0.39 -4.80 4.84
CA ARG A 153 -1.01 -6.07 4.46
C ARG A 153 -2.39 -5.84 3.85
N PRO A 154 -2.87 -6.74 2.96
CA PRO A 154 -4.20 -6.62 2.42
C PRO A 154 -5.27 -6.84 3.51
N ILE A 155 -6.24 -5.95 3.58
CA ILE A 155 -7.41 -6.08 4.44
C ILE A 155 -8.37 -7.08 3.78
N PRO A 156 -8.91 -8.07 4.51
CA PRO A 156 -9.96 -8.94 3.98
C PRO A 156 -11.23 -8.16 3.66
N GLU A 157 -11.73 -8.31 2.42
CA GLU A 157 -12.87 -7.54 1.91
C GLU A 157 -13.73 -8.31 0.90
N ILE A 158 -14.95 -7.88 0.69
CA ILE A 158 -15.75 -8.20 -0.48
C ILE A 158 -15.65 -6.99 -1.42
N ASN A 159 -15.13 -7.23 -2.63
CA ASN A 159 -14.81 -6.17 -3.60
C ASN A 159 -15.48 -6.47 -4.94
N LEU A 160 -16.34 -5.55 -5.38
CA LEU A 160 -16.90 -5.51 -6.73
C LEU A 160 -16.09 -4.49 -7.54
N SER A 161 -15.42 -4.92 -8.62
CA SER A 161 -14.48 -4.08 -9.35
C SER A 161 -14.54 -4.25 -10.86
N MET A 162 -14.09 -3.22 -11.53
CA MET A 162 -13.59 -3.24 -12.91
C MET A 162 -12.09 -2.91 -12.85
N PRO A 163 -11.21 -3.91 -12.65
CA PRO A 163 -9.80 -3.68 -12.29
C PRO A 163 -8.94 -3.11 -13.43
N VAL A 164 -9.42 -3.22 -14.67
CA VAL A 164 -8.76 -2.69 -15.87
C VAL A 164 -9.64 -1.67 -16.58
N PHE A 165 -9.01 -0.66 -17.19
CA PHE A 165 -9.73 0.30 -18.02
C PHE A 165 -10.50 -0.40 -19.13
N THR A 166 -11.81 -0.26 -19.11
CA THR A 166 -12.76 -0.90 -20.02
C THR A 166 -13.41 0.13 -20.91
N VAL A 167 -13.42 -0.11 -22.20
CA VAL A 167 -14.03 0.81 -23.18
C VAL A 167 -15.54 0.91 -22.95
N VAL A 168 -16.02 2.14 -22.85
CA VAL A 168 -17.46 2.43 -22.77
C VAL A 168 -18.10 2.21 -24.16
N PRO A 169 -19.17 1.42 -24.28
CA PRO A 169 -19.86 1.22 -25.55
C PRO A 169 -20.25 2.54 -26.20
N TYR A 170 -20.31 2.57 -27.52
CA TYR A 170 -20.68 3.71 -28.37
C TYR A 170 -19.74 4.92 -28.35
N THR A 171 -18.61 4.87 -27.61
CA THR A 171 -17.62 5.98 -27.56
C THR A 171 -16.53 5.85 -28.63
N ARG A 172 -16.66 4.94 -29.56
CA ARG A 172 -15.67 4.64 -30.60
C ARG A 172 -14.27 4.31 -30.06
N GLY A 173 -14.18 3.83 -28.82
CA GLY A 173 -12.93 3.45 -28.16
C GLY A 173 -12.22 4.61 -27.43
N TRP A 174 -12.78 5.79 -27.38
CA TRP A 174 -12.16 6.95 -26.76
C TRP A 174 -12.33 7.03 -25.25
N LEU A 175 -13.48 6.61 -24.73
CA LEU A 175 -13.75 6.68 -23.31
C LEU A 175 -13.60 5.30 -22.66
N GLN A 176 -12.84 5.24 -21.58
CA GLN A 176 -12.64 4.05 -20.76
C GLN A 176 -12.94 4.35 -19.30
N VAL A 177 -13.42 3.34 -18.59
CA VAL A 177 -13.74 3.41 -17.16
C VAL A 177 -13.03 2.30 -16.39
N LYS A 178 -12.68 2.59 -15.13
CA LYS A 178 -12.16 1.65 -14.15
C LYS A 178 -12.71 2.06 -12.79
N GLY A 179 -12.87 1.13 -11.85
CA GLY A 179 -13.30 1.45 -10.49
C GLY A 179 -13.56 0.23 -9.66
N ASP A 180 -13.88 0.47 -8.39
CA ASP A 180 -14.19 -0.58 -7.43
C ASP A 180 -15.10 -0.06 -6.31
N PHE A 181 -15.70 -1.01 -5.60
CA PHE A 181 -16.53 -0.79 -4.42
C PHE A 181 -16.34 -1.97 -3.48
N ALA A 182 -15.87 -1.72 -2.27
CA ALA A 182 -15.57 -2.79 -1.34
C ALA A 182 -16.01 -2.50 0.10
N VAL A 183 -16.21 -3.59 0.83
CA VAL A 183 -16.44 -3.60 2.28
C VAL A 183 -15.51 -4.64 2.89
N GLY A 184 -14.77 -4.24 3.92
CA GLY A 184 -13.79 -5.08 4.59
C GLY A 184 -13.84 -4.97 6.10
N ARG A 185 -12.98 -5.74 6.78
CA ARG A 185 -12.84 -5.73 8.24
C ARG A 185 -11.39 -5.96 8.64
N SER A 186 -10.93 -5.26 9.67
CA SER A 186 -9.63 -5.50 10.31
C SER A 186 -9.65 -6.76 11.18
N PHE A 187 -8.51 -7.45 11.21
CA PHE A 187 -8.25 -8.64 12.04
C PHE A 187 -6.91 -8.52 12.77
N ASP A 188 -6.58 -7.34 13.24
CA ASP A 188 -5.31 -7.01 13.89
C ASP A 188 -5.44 -6.76 15.41
N THR A 189 -6.57 -7.06 16.01
CA THR A 189 -6.83 -6.85 17.44
C THR A 189 -5.78 -7.52 18.31
N ASP A 190 -5.50 -8.82 18.10
CA ASP A 190 -4.52 -9.56 18.91
C ASP A 190 -3.10 -8.99 18.79
N TYR A 191 -2.76 -8.41 17.63
CA TYR A 191 -1.50 -7.71 17.42
C TYR A 191 -1.46 -6.41 18.20
N LEU A 192 -2.53 -5.61 18.12
CA LEU A 192 -2.64 -4.32 18.82
C LEU A 192 -2.59 -4.52 20.33
N ASP A 193 -3.29 -5.52 20.87
CA ASP A 193 -3.25 -5.84 22.32
C ASP A 193 -1.84 -6.15 22.84
N GLN A 194 -0.99 -6.73 22.00
CA GLN A 194 0.41 -7.02 22.37
C GLN A 194 1.35 -5.82 22.18
N TYR A 195 1.04 -4.98 21.20
CA TYR A 195 1.88 -3.84 20.82
C TYR A 195 1.65 -2.61 21.68
N ILE A 196 0.38 -2.30 21.98
CA ILE A 196 0.01 -1.06 22.66
C ILE A 196 0.31 -1.09 24.15
N ARG A 197 0.58 0.09 24.70
CA ARG A 197 0.72 0.28 26.14
C ARG A 197 -0.64 0.17 26.83
N ASN A 198 -0.67 -0.41 28.03
CA ASN A 198 -1.88 -0.45 28.86
C ASN A 198 -2.50 0.94 29.03
N GLY A 199 -3.82 1.01 28.86
CA GLY A 199 -4.61 2.24 28.99
C GLY A 199 -4.75 3.09 27.73
N VAL A 200 -4.12 2.71 26.62
CA VAL A 200 -4.36 3.37 25.31
C VAL A 200 -5.70 2.91 24.74
N THR A 201 -6.53 3.87 24.36
CA THR A 201 -7.83 3.59 23.71
C THR A 201 -7.66 3.39 22.22
N TYR A 202 -8.32 2.35 21.67
CA TYR A 202 -8.41 2.11 20.22
C TYR A 202 -9.69 1.34 19.89
N VAL A 203 -10.07 1.33 18.62
CA VAL A 203 -11.23 0.59 18.11
C VAL A 203 -10.78 -0.74 17.54
N GLN A 204 -11.39 -1.82 18.01
CA GLN A 204 -11.16 -3.20 17.57
C GLN A 204 -12.12 -3.56 16.42
N ASN A 205 -11.71 -4.49 15.56
CA ASN A 205 -12.57 -5.02 14.51
C ASN A 205 -13.18 -3.94 13.61
N VAL A 206 -12.40 -2.93 13.30
CA VAL A 206 -12.80 -1.80 12.45
C VAL A 206 -13.32 -2.31 11.12
N LEU A 207 -14.45 -1.77 10.69
CA LEU A 207 -15.00 -1.99 9.36
C LEU A 207 -14.36 -0.99 8.39
N TRP A 208 -14.15 -1.43 7.16
CA TRP A 208 -13.61 -0.64 6.08
C TRP A 208 -14.60 -0.58 4.92
N HIS A 209 -14.73 0.58 4.33
CA HIS A 209 -15.37 0.77 3.05
C HIS A 209 -14.43 1.50 2.11
N HIS A 210 -14.39 1.11 0.84
CA HIS A 210 -13.78 1.94 -0.17
C HIS A 210 -14.53 1.89 -1.49
N LYS A 211 -14.38 2.96 -2.24
CA LYS A 211 -14.87 3.09 -3.60
C LYS A 211 -13.89 3.93 -4.40
N SER A 212 -13.70 3.57 -5.66
CA SER A 212 -12.96 4.36 -6.61
C SER A 212 -13.66 4.41 -7.97
N GLY A 213 -13.40 5.48 -8.71
CA GLY A 213 -13.89 5.62 -10.07
C GLY A 213 -12.94 6.45 -10.89
N TYR A 214 -12.63 5.98 -12.11
CA TYR A 214 -11.71 6.62 -13.03
C TYR A 214 -12.31 6.70 -14.42
N LEU A 215 -12.14 7.85 -15.06
CA LEU A 215 -12.42 8.09 -16.46
C LEU A 215 -11.12 8.33 -17.21
N LYS A 216 -10.92 7.62 -18.31
CA LYS A 216 -9.76 7.77 -19.17
C LYS A 216 -10.20 8.12 -20.58
N ILE A 217 -9.68 9.24 -21.11
CA ILE A 217 -9.78 9.60 -22.51
C ILE A 217 -8.50 9.12 -23.19
N HIS A 218 -8.64 8.18 -24.11
CA HIS A 218 -7.53 7.56 -24.81
C HIS A 218 -8.02 6.97 -26.14
N ASP A 219 -7.33 7.25 -27.22
CA ASP A 219 -7.61 6.56 -28.49
C ASP A 219 -7.14 5.09 -28.45
N SER A 220 -8.07 4.17 -28.20
CA SER A 220 -7.75 2.73 -28.12
C SER A 220 -7.21 2.15 -29.43
N ARG A 221 -7.35 2.85 -30.55
CA ARG A 221 -6.80 2.47 -31.85
C ARG A 221 -5.36 2.95 -32.05
N GLY A 222 -4.88 3.81 -31.14
CA GLY A 222 -3.49 4.26 -31.11
C GLY A 222 -3.10 5.29 -32.17
N SER A 223 -4.08 5.94 -32.82
CA SER A 223 -3.82 7.00 -33.80
C SER A 223 -3.51 8.34 -33.15
N PHE A 224 -3.90 8.54 -31.89
CA PHE A 224 -3.64 9.76 -31.13
C PHE A 224 -2.75 9.46 -29.90
N PRO A 225 -1.62 10.18 -29.75
CA PRO A 225 -0.59 9.81 -28.76
C PRO A 225 -0.88 10.24 -27.33
N LEU A 226 -1.82 11.17 -27.12
CA LEU A 226 -2.15 11.68 -25.79
C LEU A 226 -3.28 10.90 -25.16
N SER A 227 -3.20 10.74 -23.83
CA SER A 227 -4.30 10.28 -22.99
C SER A 227 -4.38 11.12 -21.72
N ALA A 228 -5.58 11.22 -21.17
CA ALA A 228 -5.84 11.86 -19.89
C ALA A 228 -6.71 10.95 -19.03
N THR A 229 -6.38 10.85 -17.75
CA THR A 229 -7.17 10.10 -16.76
C THR A 229 -7.49 11.03 -15.60
N VAL A 230 -8.74 10.99 -15.15
CA VAL A 230 -9.16 11.60 -13.88
C VAL A 230 -9.92 10.59 -13.06
N GLY A 231 -9.82 10.69 -11.75
CA GLY A 231 -10.50 9.76 -10.86
C GLY A 231 -10.60 10.26 -9.44
N ILE A 232 -11.30 9.48 -8.64
CA ILE A 232 -11.46 9.68 -7.21
C ILE A 232 -11.28 8.35 -6.50
N GLN A 233 -10.58 8.37 -5.39
CA GLN A 233 -10.54 7.30 -4.39
C GLN A 233 -11.15 7.83 -3.10
N HIS A 234 -11.94 7.00 -2.43
CA HIS A 234 -12.52 7.32 -1.13
C HIS A 234 -12.52 6.09 -0.24
N ARG A 235 -11.98 6.21 0.96
CA ARG A 235 -11.92 5.16 1.98
C ARG A 235 -12.47 5.64 3.29
N VAL A 236 -13.01 4.70 4.08
CA VAL A 236 -13.61 4.99 5.38
C VAL A 236 -13.29 3.88 6.37
N GLN A 237 -12.83 4.27 7.57
CA GLN A 237 -12.86 3.44 8.77
C GLN A 237 -14.16 3.73 9.51
N TRP A 238 -14.92 2.68 9.87
CA TRP A 238 -16.20 2.86 10.57
C TRP A 238 -16.54 1.63 11.41
N GLY A 239 -17.55 1.73 12.27
CA GLY A 239 -17.97 0.61 13.11
C GLY A 239 -16.87 0.09 14.04
N GLY A 240 -16.97 -1.17 14.43
CA GLY A 240 -16.07 -1.78 15.40
C GLY A 240 -16.49 -1.52 16.85
N GLU A 241 -15.59 -1.79 17.78
CA GLU A 241 -15.84 -1.63 19.21
C GLU A 241 -14.59 -1.05 19.91
N SER A 242 -14.77 0.04 20.63
CA SER A 242 -13.69 0.65 21.42
C SER A 242 -13.36 -0.21 22.64
N ASN A 243 -12.07 -0.40 22.93
CA ASN A 243 -11.62 -1.03 24.18
C ASN A 243 -11.89 -0.11 25.41
N ASN A 244 -12.32 1.14 25.21
CA ASN A 244 -12.82 2.01 26.26
C ASN A 244 -14.33 1.78 26.46
N PRO A 245 -14.77 1.22 27.61
CA PRO A 245 -16.18 0.91 27.85
C PRO A 245 -17.13 2.12 27.81
N ARG A 246 -16.59 3.34 27.97
CA ARG A 246 -17.39 4.56 27.88
C ARG A 246 -17.76 4.94 26.44
N ILE A 247 -16.97 4.50 25.48
CA ILE A 247 -17.19 4.71 24.05
C ILE A 247 -17.97 3.51 23.49
N GLY A 248 -17.50 2.29 23.80
CA GLY A 248 -18.16 1.04 23.45
C GLY A 248 -18.28 0.79 21.93
N LYS A 249 -19.39 0.21 21.54
CA LYS A 249 -19.66 -0.19 20.17
C LYS A 249 -19.97 1.01 19.28
N GLN A 250 -19.24 1.14 18.17
CA GLN A 250 -19.46 2.18 17.19
C GLN A 250 -20.68 1.84 16.29
N PRO A 251 -21.35 2.86 15.69
CA PRO A 251 -22.45 2.65 14.76
C PRO A 251 -22.03 1.72 13.61
N GLN A 252 -22.77 0.62 13.43
CA GLN A 252 -22.45 -0.39 12.40
C GLN A 252 -23.68 -1.14 11.86
N SER A 253 -24.87 -0.51 11.95
CA SER A 253 -26.07 -1.02 11.30
C SER A 253 -26.00 -0.85 9.78
N PHE A 254 -26.90 -1.49 9.04
CA PHE A 254 -27.03 -1.27 7.61
C PHE A 254 -27.39 0.20 7.27
N GLY A 255 -28.19 0.87 8.11
CA GLY A 255 -28.45 2.30 7.98
C GLY A 255 -27.19 3.16 8.14
N ASP A 256 -26.32 2.80 9.08
CA ASP A 256 -25.02 3.48 9.26
C ASP A 256 -24.10 3.25 8.06
N PHE A 257 -24.10 2.04 7.49
CA PHE A 257 -23.36 1.77 6.25
C PHE A 257 -23.80 2.68 5.10
N LEU A 258 -25.10 2.90 4.93
CA LEU A 258 -25.59 3.84 3.89
C LEU A 258 -25.13 5.29 4.14
N ARG A 259 -25.06 5.73 5.42
CA ARG A 259 -24.50 7.03 5.79
C ARG A 259 -23.00 7.11 5.45
N VAL A 260 -22.23 6.07 5.77
CA VAL A 260 -20.80 5.96 5.42
C VAL A 260 -20.59 6.07 3.90
N ILE A 261 -21.37 5.36 3.10
CA ILE A 261 -21.29 5.45 1.64
C ILE A 261 -21.58 6.88 1.15
N ALA A 262 -22.58 7.53 1.73
CA ALA A 262 -23.02 8.87 1.34
C ALA A 262 -22.12 9.99 1.91
N GLY A 263 -21.23 9.71 2.87
CA GLY A 263 -20.49 10.74 3.60
C GLY A 263 -21.41 11.63 4.44
N SER A 264 -22.37 11.02 5.13
CA SER A 264 -23.38 11.72 5.92
C SER A 264 -23.08 11.64 7.42
N GLU A 265 -23.66 12.56 8.18
CA GLU A 265 -23.56 12.64 9.64
C GLU A 265 -24.05 11.35 10.33
N GLY A 266 -23.50 11.07 11.52
CA GLY A 266 -23.88 9.94 12.35
C GLY A 266 -25.27 10.08 12.94
N GLY A 267 -25.97 8.94 13.14
CA GLY A 267 -27.27 8.88 13.81
C GLY A 267 -27.17 8.99 15.35
N GLU A 268 -28.29 8.71 16.06
CA GLU A 268 -28.38 8.88 17.53
C GLU A 268 -27.31 8.12 18.33
N GLY A 269 -26.86 6.94 17.85
CA GLY A 269 -25.82 6.12 18.49
C GLY A 269 -24.39 6.56 18.20
N ALA A 270 -24.18 7.60 17.39
CA ALA A 270 -22.83 8.08 17.03
C ALA A 270 -22.22 8.95 18.14
N THR A 271 -20.88 9.09 18.10
CA THR A 271 -20.16 10.03 18.98
C THR A 271 -20.57 11.48 18.68
N ALA A 272 -20.22 12.40 19.58
CA ALA A 272 -20.53 13.82 19.38
C ALA A 272 -19.83 14.37 18.12
N SER A 273 -18.62 13.91 17.85
CA SER A 273 -17.85 14.25 16.65
C SER A 273 -18.55 13.79 15.37
N ASP A 274 -18.95 12.52 15.32
CA ASP A 274 -19.61 11.92 14.16
C ASP A 274 -21.01 12.48 13.88
N LYS A 275 -21.67 13.04 14.90
CA LYS A 275 -22.97 13.72 14.76
C LYS A 275 -22.86 15.13 14.15
N ILE A 276 -21.72 15.77 14.33
CA ILE A 276 -21.47 17.12 13.82
C ILE A 276 -20.80 17.05 12.43
N ASN A 277 -19.94 16.03 12.24
CA ASN A 277 -19.17 15.82 11.01
C ASN A 277 -19.79 14.69 10.17
N VAL A 278 -18.97 13.74 9.75
CA VAL A 278 -19.37 12.54 9.02
C VAL A 278 -19.14 11.30 9.87
N LEU A 279 -19.96 10.27 9.70
CA LEU A 279 -19.84 9.01 10.43
C LEU A 279 -18.61 8.24 10.00
N GLY A 280 -17.61 8.15 10.89
CA GLY A 280 -16.36 7.43 10.68
C GLY A 280 -15.21 8.31 10.17
N ASN A 281 -14.08 7.71 9.94
CA ASN A 281 -12.86 8.37 9.44
C ASN A 281 -12.81 8.30 7.90
N HIS A 282 -13.14 9.39 7.23
CA HIS A 282 -13.16 9.51 5.77
C HIS A 282 -11.87 10.10 5.26
N PHE A 283 -11.29 9.52 4.21
CA PHE A 283 -10.14 10.04 3.51
C PHE A 283 -10.13 9.57 2.05
N GLY A 284 -9.37 10.24 1.22
CA GLY A 284 -9.33 9.89 -0.19
C GLY A 284 -8.42 10.78 -1.02
N SER A 285 -8.59 10.71 -2.33
CA SER A 285 -7.85 11.56 -3.27
C SER A 285 -8.63 11.82 -4.55
N TYR A 286 -8.33 12.96 -5.17
CA TYR A 286 -8.56 13.19 -6.60
C TYR A 286 -7.28 12.84 -7.34
N ASP A 287 -7.37 11.99 -8.35
CA ASP A 287 -6.25 11.50 -9.13
C ASP A 287 -6.30 12.05 -10.55
N MET A 288 -5.18 12.52 -11.05
CA MET A 288 -5.05 13.09 -12.40
C MET A 288 -3.80 12.55 -13.07
N GLU A 289 -3.92 12.19 -14.35
CA GLU A 289 -2.81 11.72 -15.17
C GLU A 289 -2.94 12.28 -16.58
N ILE A 290 -1.83 12.75 -17.14
CA ILE A 290 -1.70 13.05 -18.58
C ILE A 290 -0.50 12.25 -19.07
N ALA A 291 -0.69 11.48 -20.14
CA ALA A 291 0.38 10.69 -20.72
C ALA A 291 0.50 10.90 -22.23
N TYR A 292 1.74 10.95 -22.70
CA TYR A 292 2.10 11.00 -24.11
C TYR A 292 2.88 9.76 -24.50
N LYS A 293 2.49 9.10 -25.59
CA LYS A 293 3.16 7.93 -26.15
C LYS A 293 3.91 8.28 -27.42
N GLY A 294 5.23 8.40 -27.34
CA GLY A 294 6.13 8.58 -28.46
C GLY A 294 6.53 7.25 -29.14
N LYS A 295 7.41 7.34 -30.12
CA LYS A 295 8.00 6.16 -30.79
C LYS A 295 9.12 5.59 -29.92
N GLY A 296 8.83 4.49 -29.19
CA GLY A 296 9.81 3.81 -28.32
C GLY A 296 10.04 4.49 -26.95
N TRP A 297 9.19 5.41 -26.56
CA TRP A 297 9.18 6.05 -25.23
C TRP A 297 7.80 6.52 -24.85
N SER A 298 7.55 6.72 -23.55
CA SER A 298 6.37 7.43 -23.07
C SER A 298 6.73 8.36 -21.92
N LEU A 299 5.93 9.43 -21.79
CA LEU A 299 6.02 10.41 -20.70
C LEU A 299 4.66 10.49 -20.02
N LYS A 300 4.65 10.43 -18.71
CA LYS A 300 3.44 10.59 -17.90
C LYS A 300 3.70 11.61 -16.80
N GLY A 301 2.83 12.61 -16.70
CA GLY A 301 2.72 13.50 -15.55
C GLY A 301 1.48 13.16 -14.75
N TYR A 302 1.55 13.16 -13.43
CA TYR A 302 0.42 12.81 -12.58
C TYR A 302 0.42 13.58 -11.27
N HIS A 303 -0.79 13.71 -10.71
CA HIS A 303 -1.02 14.32 -9.42
C HIS A 303 -2.11 13.55 -8.66
N GLN A 304 -1.85 13.26 -7.39
CA GLN A 304 -2.81 12.71 -6.45
C GLN A 304 -3.04 13.73 -5.34
N LYS A 305 -4.22 14.36 -5.36
CA LYS A 305 -4.64 15.37 -4.40
C LYS A 305 -5.33 14.69 -3.23
N TYR A 306 -4.64 14.51 -2.12
CA TYR A 306 -5.18 13.88 -0.92
C TYR A 306 -6.17 14.79 -0.19
N PHE A 307 -7.20 14.23 0.41
CA PHE A 307 -8.13 14.89 1.32
C PHE A 307 -8.49 13.96 2.49
N ASP A 308 -8.73 14.57 3.65
CA ASP A 308 -9.07 13.87 4.89
C ASP A 308 -10.49 14.24 5.36
N ASP A 309 -10.98 15.40 4.94
CA ASP A 309 -12.30 15.91 5.24
C ASP A 309 -12.85 16.83 4.12
N LYS A 310 -13.95 17.55 4.45
CA LYS A 310 -14.61 18.49 3.52
C LYS A 310 -13.67 19.60 3.07
N SER A 311 -12.84 20.15 3.95
CA SER A 311 -11.93 21.24 3.60
C SER A 311 -10.90 20.80 2.55
N GLY A 312 -10.37 19.59 2.68
CA GLY A 312 -9.51 18.96 1.69
C GLY A 312 -10.22 18.68 0.37
N MET A 313 -11.48 18.20 0.42
CA MET A 313 -12.32 17.99 -0.77
C MET A 313 -12.61 19.32 -1.51
N GLU A 314 -12.72 20.43 -0.79
CA GLU A 314 -12.87 21.80 -1.32
C GLU A 314 -11.52 22.42 -1.76
N LEU A 315 -10.45 21.62 -1.79
CA LEU A 315 -9.09 22.01 -2.21
C LEU A 315 -8.43 23.09 -1.32
N ALA A 316 -8.89 23.26 -0.07
CA ALA A 316 -8.33 24.23 0.86
C ALA A 316 -6.90 23.88 1.31
N ASN A 317 -6.46 22.62 1.12
CA ASN A 317 -5.13 22.13 1.44
C ASN A 317 -4.03 22.49 0.40
N GLY A 318 -4.29 23.47 -0.46
CA GLY A 318 -3.29 24.10 -1.34
C GLY A 318 -2.64 23.09 -2.31
N THR A 319 -1.32 22.94 -2.23
CA THR A 319 -0.53 22.06 -3.11
C THR A 319 -0.31 20.67 -2.54
N ASP A 320 -0.91 20.33 -1.39
CA ASP A 320 -0.73 19.02 -0.77
C ASP A 320 -1.16 17.88 -1.71
N GLY A 321 -0.37 16.81 -1.68
CA GLY A 321 -0.56 15.64 -2.53
C GLY A 321 0.75 15.03 -3.00
N LEU A 322 0.64 14.08 -3.91
CA LEU A 322 1.76 13.47 -4.62
C LEU A 322 1.79 14.03 -6.04
N TRP A 323 2.93 14.55 -6.44
CA TRP A 323 3.23 15.04 -7.80
C TRP A 323 4.27 14.12 -8.42
N GLY A 324 4.05 13.66 -9.63
CA GLY A 324 4.97 12.72 -10.25
C GLY A 324 5.15 12.90 -11.75
N ILE A 325 6.34 12.51 -12.20
CA ILE A 325 6.69 12.37 -13.61
C ILE A 325 7.30 10.99 -13.80
N GLN A 326 6.83 10.27 -14.81
CA GLN A 326 7.37 8.98 -15.21
C GLN A 326 7.77 9.01 -16.69
N VAL A 327 8.96 8.48 -16.98
CA VAL A 327 9.44 8.26 -18.34
C VAL A 327 9.68 6.77 -18.53
N ASP A 328 9.08 6.18 -19.57
CA ASP A 328 9.34 4.79 -19.97
C ASP A 328 10.16 4.79 -21.26
N LEU A 329 11.25 4.02 -21.28
CA LEU A 329 12.20 3.87 -22.37
C LEU A 329 12.37 2.38 -22.71
N PRO A 330 11.32 1.67 -23.16
CA PRO A 330 11.34 0.22 -23.31
C PRO A 330 12.40 -0.29 -24.30
N SER A 331 12.80 0.54 -25.25
CA SER A 331 13.84 0.21 -26.26
C SER A 331 15.27 0.43 -25.73
N PHE A 332 15.45 1.07 -24.57
CA PHE A 332 16.76 1.36 -24.01
C PHE A 332 17.01 0.42 -22.82
N SER A 333 17.90 -0.56 -22.98
CA SER A 333 18.07 -1.63 -21.98
C SER A 333 18.63 -1.11 -20.65
N LEU A 334 19.66 -0.27 -20.69
CA LEU A 334 20.35 0.21 -19.47
C LEU A 334 19.46 1.10 -18.58
N LEU A 335 18.53 1.84 -19.15
CA LEU A 335 17.60 2.67 -18.40
C LEU A 335 16.22 2.54 -19.02
N ARG A 336 15.37 1.70 -18.43
CA ARG A 336 14.03 1.40 -18.97
C ARG A 336 12.95 2.32 -18.43
N LYS A 337 13.10 2.76 -17.20
CA LYS A 337 12.10 3.59 -16.54
C LYS A 337 12.73 4.55 -15.52
N VAL A 338 12.17 5.76 -15.45
CA VAL A 338 12.50 6.79 -14.48
C VAL A 338 11.21 7.29 -13.87
N VAL A 339 11.17 7.40 -12.55
CA VAL A 339 10.07 8.05 -11.79
C VAL A 339 10.68 9.10 -10.89
N VAL A 340 10.15 10.31 -10.94
CA VAL A 340 10.48 11.40 -10.01
C VAL A 340 9.19 11.86 -9.35
N GLU A 341 9.18 11.90 -8.03
CA GLU A 341 8.00 12.30 -7.25
C GLU A 341 8.34 13.33 -6.18
N HIS A 342 7.36 14.17 -5.89
CA HIS A 342 7.35 15.06 -4.75
C HIS A 342 6.06 14.85 -3.96
N VAL A 343 6.18 14.39 -2.72
CA VAL A 343 5.09 14.26 -1.77
C VAL A 343 5.12 15.45 -0.82
N VAL A 344 4.04 16.20 -0.77
CA VAL A 344 3.88 17.34 0.12
C VAL A 344 2.55 17.27 0.87
N THR A 345 2.60 17.41 2.20
CA THR A 345 1.42 17.37 3.09
C THR A 345 1.53 18.45 4.18
N ARG A 346 2.11 19.59 3.83
CA ARG A 346 2.45 20.63 4.82
C ARG A 346 1.27 21.50 5.19
N ASN A 347 0.34 21.71 4.26
CA ASN A 347 -0.75 22.66 4.43
C ASN A 347 -1.87 22.08 5.32
N GLN A 348 -2.40 20.90 4.98
CA GLN A 348 -3.46 20.20 5.71
C GLN A 348 -4.63 21.14 6.05
N SER A 349 -5.09 21.90 5.03
CA SER A 349 -6.16 22.90 5.13
C SER A 349 -5.88 24.07 6.10
N GLY A 350 -4.60 24.38 6.35
CA GLY A 350 -4.15 25.49 7.18
C GLY A 350 -3.93 25.13 8.66
N GLN A 351 -3.64 26.13 9.48
CA GLN A 351 -3.26 25.94 10.89
C GLN A 351 -4.46 25.97 11.83
N PHE A 352 -5.61 26.42 11.38
CA PHE A 352 -6.80 26.66 12.19
C PHE A 352 -7.91 25.70 11.78
N HIS A 353 -8.63 25.19 12.77
CA HIS A 353 -9.83 24.41 12.55
C HIS A 353 -11.01 25.35 12.29
N PHE A 354 -11.70 25.19 11.16
CA PHE A 354 -12.87 25.99 10.79
C PHE A 354 -14.13 25.32 11.36
N LEU A 355 -14.88 26.05 12.16
CA LEU A 355 -16.21 25.65 12.62
C LEU A 355 -17.27 26.49 11.92
N GLU A 356 -18.51 26.01 11.86
CA GLU A 356 -19.59 26.76 11.19
C GLU A 356 -19.84 28.16 11.78
N PHE A 357 -19.52 28.35 13.05
CA PHE A 357 -19.64 29.65 13.75
C PHE A 357 -18.43 30.59 13.55
N ASP A 358 -17.37 30.13 12.89
CA ASP A 358 -16.20 30.95 12.55
C ASP A 358 -16.41 31.72 11.22
N HIS A 359 -17.65 32.03 10.88
CA HIS A 359 -18.05 32.66 9.60
C HIS A 359 -17.33 33.97 9.30
N ASP A 360 -16.91 34.70 10.33
CA ASP A 360 -16.18 35.98 10.15
C ASP A 360 -14.75 35.76 9.65
N VAL A 361 -14.16 34.59 9.93
CA VAL A 361 -12.78 34.24 9.54
C VAL A 361 -12.77 33.37 8.27
N HIS A 362 -13.68 32.39 8.19
CA HIS A 362 -13.76 31.42 7.09
C HIS A 362 -15.21 31.11 6.70
N PRO A 363 -15.93 32.06 6.06
CA PRO A 363 -17.34 31.90 5.74
C PRO A 363 -17.60 30.69 4.83
N GLY A 364 -18.48 29.79 5.27
CA GLY A 364 -18.94 28.64 4.50
C GLY A 364 -17.96 27.47 4.41
N ARG A 365 -16.88 27.45 5.18
CA ARG A 365 -15.94 26.33 5.24
C ARG A 365 -16.07 25.54 6.55
N GLY A 366 -16.04 24.21 6.43
CA GLY A 366 -15.87 23.31 7.57
C GLY A 366 -14.48 22.64 7.52
N GLY A 367 -13.98 22.14 8.64
CA GLY A 367 -12.68 21.47 8.74
C GLY A 367 -11.49 22.42 8.92
N GLY A 368 -10.32 22.06 8.42
CA GLY A 368 -9.07 22.78 8.59
C GLY A 368 -8.24 22.28 9.78
N ALA A 369 -6.94 22.56 9.79
CA ALA A 369 -5.95 21.98 10.69
C ALA A 369 -5.98 20.46 10.70
N ASP A 370 -6.14 19.85 9.52
CA ASP A 370 -6.24 18.41 9.36
C ASP A 370 -4.99 17.72 9.90
N SER A 371 -5.13 16.46 10.27
CA SER A 371 -4.01 15.62 10.68
C SER A 371 -4.07 14.33 9.87
N TYR A 372 -3.58 14.41 8.64
CA TYR A 372 -3.66 13.30 7.69
C TYR A 372 -3.29 11.96 8.30
N TYR A 373 -4.05 10.92 7.97
CA TYR A 373 -3.96 9.56 8.51
C TYR A 373 -4.30 9.40 10.00
N ASN A 374 -4.59 10.46 10.74
CA ASN A 374 -5.04 10.39 12.12
C ASN A 374 -6.54 10.64 12.25
N ASN A 375 -7.14 10.06 13.29
CA ASN A 375 -8.53 10.34 13.66
C ASN A 375 -8.70 10.21 15.16
N GLY A 376 -9.58 11.03 15.75
CA GLY A 376 -9.81 11.05 17.19
C GLY A 376 -10.51 9.79 17.72
N GLU A 377 -11.37 9.17 16.92
CA GLU A 377 -12.09 7.95 17.28
C GLU A 377 -11.25 6.70 16.93
N TYR A 378 -10.73 6.65 15.70
CA TYR A 378 -9.91 5.54 15.18
C TYR A 378 -8.43 5.85 15.40
N THR A 379 -8.01 5.78 16.66
CA THR A 379 -6.68 6.21 17.12
C THR A 379 -5.49 5.45 16.53
N THR A 380 -5.71 4.26 15.93
CA THR A 380 -4.71 3.56 15.12
C THR A 380 -4.31 4.35 13.87
N GLY A 381 -5.14 5.35 13.50
CA GLY A 381 -5.01 6.06 12.24
C GLY A 381 -5.27 5.15 11.03
N VAL A 382 -4.92 5.63 9.84
CA VAL A 382 -5.07 4.91 8.57
C VAL A 382 -3.99 3.82 8.46
N SER A 383 -4.08 2.81 9.34
CA SER A 383 -3.11 1.72 9.42
C SER A 383 -3.77 0.35 9.60
N TYR A 384 -3.02 -0.71 9.27
CA TYR A 384 -3.38 -2.10 9.52
C TYR A 384 -2.13 -2.86 9.98
N PHE A 385 -2.19 -3.51 11.14
CA PHE A 385 -1.02 -4.04 11.87
C PHE A 385 0.05 -2.95 12.12
N ASN A 386 -0.35 -1.75 12.51
CA ASN A 386 0.48 -0.55 12.70
C ASN A 386 1.29 -0.10 11.46
N ARG A 387 0.99 -0.62 10.28
CA ARG A 387 1.60 -0.19 9.03
C ARG A 387 0.61 0.65 8.23
N GLY A 388 1.03 1.85 7.82
CA GLY A 388 0.20 2.78 7.07
C GLY A 388 -0.30 2.18 5.76
N LEU A 389 -1.58 2.39 5.42
CA LEU A 389 -2.17 1.94 4.17
C LEU A 389 -1.69 2.76 2.98
N GLY A 390 -1.47 4.05 3.17
CA GLY A 390 -1.00 4.98 2.14
C GLY A 390 0.52 4.97 1.97
N SER A 391 1.03 6.04 1.37
CA SER A 391 2.47 6.20 1.09
C SER A 391 3.31 6.07 2.35
N PRO A 392 4.36 5.22 2.34
CA PRO A 392 5.26 5.06 3.47
C PRO A 392 6.07 6.31 3.80
N LEU A 393 6.11 7.31 2.91
CA LEU A 393 6.77 8.60 3.18
C LEU A 393 6.11 9.37 4.34
N ILE A 394 4.89 8.99 4.72
CA ILE A 394 4.31 9.36 6.02
C ILE A 394 4.59 8.17 6.96
N PRO A 395 5.59 8.30 7.88
CA PRO A 395 6.08 7.18 8.66
C PRO A 395 4.99 6.50 9.48
N SER A 396 4.89 5.19 9.31
CA SER A 396 3.87 4.34 9.96
C SER A 396 4.00 4.34 11.49
N PRO A 397 2.91 4.10 12.23
CA PRO A 397 2.94 3.94 13.69
C PRO A 397 3.88 2.86 14.20
N GLU A 398 4.25 1.89 13.36
CA GLU A 398 5.24 0.84 13.66
C GLU A 398 6.63 1.41 14.05
N TYR A 399 6.95 2.64 13.63
CA TYR A 399 8.16 3.36 14.05
C TYR A 399 8.03 4.03 15.43
N ASN A 400 6.85 3.99 16.06
CA ASN A 400 6.64 4.57 17.39
C ASN A 400 7.18 3.62 18.48
N ASN A 401 8.37 3.90 19.00
CA ASN A 401 9.10 3.01 19.94
C ASN A 401 8.42 2.80 21.30
N ASN A 402 7.36 3.52 21.61
CA ASN A 402 6.76 3.58 22.94
C ASN A 402 5.36 2.95 23.01
N GLY A 403 4.92 2.24 22.00
CA GLY A 403 3.58 1.64 21.91
C GLY A 403 2.46 2.68 21.80
N THR A 404 2.76 3.91 21.32
CA THR A 404 1.74 4.89 20.94
C THR A 404 1.21 4.58 19.55
N LEU A 405 -0.07 4.86 19.34
CA LEU A 405 -0.77 4.72 18.08
C LEU A 405 -0.76 6.02 17.28
N GLY A 406 -1.20 5.93 16.02
CA GLY A 406 -1.31 7.07 15.12
C GLY A 406 0.02 7.54 14.51
N PHE A 407 -0.06 8.57 13.71
CA PHE A 407 1.03 9.10 12.88
C PHE A 407 1.54 10.43 13.46
N PRO A 408 2.69 10.47 14.14
CA PRO A 408 3.24 11.70 14.69
C PRO A 408 3.82 12.64 13.64
N ASN A 409 4.08 12.13 12.43
CA ASN A 409 4.73 12.84 11.32
C ASN A 409 3.82 12.91 10.11
N THR A 410 2.78 13.73 10.14
CA THR A 410 1.82 13.84 9.03
C THR A 410 2.14 14.95 8.04
N ARG A 411 3.00 15.92 8.44
CA ARG A 411 3.40 17.05 7.60
C ARG A 411 4.80 16.81 7.04
N VAL A 412 4.86 16.51 5.75
CA VAL A 412 6.11 16.16 5.05
C VAL A 412 6.31 16.99 3.78
N SER A 413 7.55 17.03 3.29
CA SER A 413 7.93 17.54 1.97
C SER A 413 9.12 16.73 1.47
N ASP A 414 8.83 15.73 0.66
CA ASP A 414 9.75 14.65 0.33
C ASP A 414 9.94 14.54 -1.18
N TRP A 415 11.17 14.29 -1.60
CA TRP A 415 11.52 14.00 -2.98
C TRP A 415 11.93 12.54 -3.13
N HIS A 416 11.40 11.89 -4.14
CA HIS A 416 11.67 10.49 -4.46
C HIS A 416 12.10 10.32 -5.91
N LEU A 417 13.10 9.45 -6.11
CA LEU A 417 13.61 9.00 -7.40
C LEU A 417 13.57 7.48 -7.47
N GLY A 418 12.94 6.94 -8.49
CA GLY A 418 12.97 5.52 -8.84
C GLY A 418 13.54 5.32 -10.24
N LEU A 419 14.48 4.39 -10.38
CA LEU A 419 15.09 4.02 -11.65
C LEU A 419 15.07 2.50 -11.82
N SER A 420 14.85 2.03 -13.05
CA SER A 420 15.04 0.62 -13.38
C SER A 420 15.58 0.42 -14.79
N GLY A 421 16.29 -0.68 -14.97
CA GLY A 421 16.87 -1.07 -16.25
C GLY A 421 17.40 -2.49 -16.22
N ALA A 422 18.09 -2.89 -17.29
CA ALA A 422 18.72 -4.19 -17.40
C ALA A 422 20.17 -4.04 -17.85
N LEU A 423 21.08 -4.67 -17.10
CA LEU A 423 22.51 -4.76 -17.43
C LEU A 423 22.76 -5.85 -18.49
N SER A 424 21.90 -6.87 -18.52
CA SER A 424 21.88 -7.92 -19.53
C SER A 424 20.48 -8.50 -19.66
N ALA A 425 20.28 -9.49 -20.55
CA ALA A 425 19.02 -10.21 -20.67
C ALA A 425 18.61 -10.95 -19.38
N GLN A 426 19.58 -11.27 -18.51
CA GLN A 426 19.38 -12.03 -17.28
C GLN A 426 19.45 -11.16 -16.02
N VAL A 427 20.04 -9.96 -16.11
CA VAL A 427 20.34 -9.11 -14.93
C VAL A 427 19.59 -7.79 -15.05
N GLU A 428 18.66 -7.57 -14.15
CA GLU A 428 17.92 -6.32 -14.00
C GLU A 428 18.33 -5.61 -12.71
N TYR A 429 18.18 -4.30 -12.68
CA TYR A 429 18.40 -3.50 -11.50
C TYR A 429 17.25 -2.54 -11.23
N ARG A 430 17.10 -2.17 -9.95
CA ARG A 430 16.22 -1.12 -9.47
C ARG A 430 16.94 -0.27 -8.44
N LEU A 431 16.81 1.04 -8.57
CA LEU A 431 17.33 2.02 -7.62
C LEU A 431 16.19 2.87 -7.09
N LEU A 432 16.15 3.07 -5.79
CA LEU A 432 15.27 4.02 -5.11
C LEU A 432 16.11 4.98 -4.28
N GLY A 433 15.74 6.25 -4.31
CA GLY A 433 16.39 7.28 -3.52
C GLY A 433 15.37 8.30 -3.02
N THR A 434 15.41 8.66 -1.75
CA THR A 434 14.44 9.60 -1.16
C THR A 434 15.13 10.54 -0.18
N VAL A 435 14.78 11.83 -0.27
CA VAL A 435 15.12 12.84 0.72
C VAL A 435 13.84 13.29 1.39
N MET A 436 13.78 13.15 2.71
CA MET A 436 12.61 13.42 3.53
C MET A 436 12.81 14.60 4.45
N ASN A 437 11.79 15.47 4.55
CA ASN A 437 11.72 16.55 5.52
C ASN A 437 10.39 16.47 6.24
N THR A 438 10.42 16.27 7.57
CA THR A 438 9.23 16.10 8.38
C THR A 438 9.09 17.21 9.40
N TYR A 439 7.85 17.67 9.61
CA TYR A 439 7.52 18.85 10.40
C TYR A 439 6.66 18.52 11.63
N GLY A 440 6.39 17.23 11.88
CA GLY A 440 5.41 16.77 12.89
C GLY A 440 3.97 16.85 12.38
N SER A 441 3.02 17.16 13.25
CA SER A 441 1.63 17.47 12.90
C SER A 441 1.28 18.92 13.26
N HIS A 442 0.07 19.39 12.93
CA HIS A 442 -0.38 20.70 13.40
C HIS A 442 -0.48 20.76 14.92
N GLY A 443 -1.03 19.71 15.55
CA GLY A 443 -1.16 19.65 17.01
C GLY A 443 0.16 19.43 17.76
N GLN A 444 1.17 18.83 17.10
CA GLN A 444 2.49 18.53 17.68
C GLN A 444 3.61 18.84 16.67
N PRO A 445 3.83 20.13 16.35
CA PRO A 445 4.88 20.51 15.40
C PRO A 445 6.27 20.26 16.01
N PHE A 446 7.20 19.79 15.20
CA PHE A 446 8.58 19.67 15.64
C PHE A 446 9.25 21.05 15.81
N ARG A 447 10.04 21.20 16.86
CA ARG A 447 10.85 22.41 17.07
C ARG A 447 11.86 22.65 15.94
N THR A 448 12.39 21.59 15.36
CA THR A 448 13.31 21.59 14.22
C THR A 448 12.83 20.56 13.19
N ILE A 449 13.05 20.86 11.92
CA ILE A 449 12.76 19.93 10.82
C ILE A 449 13.60 18.67 11.02
N LYS A 450 12.96 17.51 11.10
CA LYS A 450 13.66 16.23 11.07
C LYS A 450 13.85 15.80 9.62
N ARG A 451 15.07 15.42 9.30
CA ARG A 451 15.47 15.03 7.95
C ARG A 451 15.75 13.54 7.88
N GLY A 452 15.43 12.93 6.75
CA GLY A 452 15.76 11.55 6.41
C GLY A 452 16.35 11.49 5.01
N VAL A 453 17.26 10.56 4.79
CA VAL A 453 17.72 10.16 3.46
C VAL A 453 17.68 8.64 3.42
N SER A 454 17.06 8.06 2.40
CA SER A 454 17.01 6.63 2.23
C SER A 454 17.32 6.24 0.79
N GLY A 455 18.11 5.19 0.62
CA GLY A 455 18.47 4.65 -0.68
C GLY A 455 18.41 3.13 -0.70
N LEU A 456 18.07 2.57 -1.86
CA LEU A 456 18.04 1.13 -2.09
C LEU A 456 18.55 0.81 -3.51
N MET A 457 19.31 -0.26 -3.63
CA MET A 457 19.68 -0.90 -4.89
C MET A 457 19.34 -2.38 -4.84
N ASP A 458 18.47 -2.84 -5.75
CA ASP A 458 18.20 -4.24 -6.04
C ASP A 458 18.94 -4.65 -7.31
N ILE A 459 19.52 -5.85 -7.32
CA ILE A 459 20.00 -6.55 -8.52
C ILE A 459 19.30 -7.89 -8.56
N THR A 460 18.54 -8.12 -9.64
CA THR A 460 17.79 -9.36 -9.86
C THR A 460 18.41 -10.15 -11.01
N TYR A 461 18.79 -11.38 -10.71
CA TYR A 461 19.29 -12.35 -11.70
C TYR A 461 18.23 -13.42 -11.98
N ARG A 462 17.97 -13.65 -13.28
CA ARG A 462 17.12 -14.75 -13.78
C ARG A 462 17.99 -15.74 -14.50
N HIS A 463 18.14 -16.94 -13.93
CA HIS A 463 18.97 -17.97 -14.53
C HIS A 463 18.28 -18.55 -15.78
N PRO A 464 18.93 -18.57 -16.96
CA PRO A 464 18.28 -18.96 -18.22
C PRO A 464 17.82 -20.43 -18.28
N GLN A 465 18.49 -21.31 -17.54
CA GLN A 465 18.16 -22.75 -17.48
C GLN A 465 17.30 -23.14 -16.27
N LEU A 466 17.15 -22.23 -15.27
CA LEU A 466 16.33 -22.46 -14.09
C LEU A 466 15.00 -21.71 -14.22
N ASN A 467 14.09 -22.29 -14.98
CA ASN A 467 12.78 -21.70 -15.23
C ASN A 467 12.06 -21.31 -13.94
N GLY A 468 11.58 -20.06 -13.87
CA GLY A 468 10.83 -19.53 -12.74
C GLY A 468 11.68 -19.16 -11.52
N TRP A 469 13.00 -19.32 -11.54
CA TRP A 469 13.89 -18.86 -10.46
C TRP A 469 14.32 -17.42 -10.67
N LYS A 470 14.23 -16.64 -9.58
CA LYS A 470 14.76 -15.28 -9.49
C LYS A 470 15.58 -15.15 -8.20
N PHE A 471 16.75 -14.55 -8.31
CA PHE A 471 17.64 -14.23 -7.20
C PHE A 471 17.81 -12.73 -7.14
N THR A 472 17.38 -12.09 -6.05
CA THR A 472 17.50 -10.64 -5.87
C THR A 472 18.37 -10.36 -4.66
N GLY A 473 19.52 -9.71 -4.90
CA GLY A 473 20.36 -9.13 -3.87
C GLY A 473 20.01 -7.64 -3.70
N THR A 474 19.89 -7.19 -2.45
CA THR A 474 19.57 -5.80 -2.12
C THR A 474 20.65 -5.21 -1.21
N VAL A 475 21.02 -3.95 -1.46
CA VAL A 475 21.74 -3.08 -0.52
C VAL A 475 20.87 -1.85 -0.29
N ALA A 476 20.69 -1.47 0.97
CA ALA A 476 19.92 -0.28 1.32
C ALA A 476 20.60 0.47 2.48
N ALA A 477 20.41 1.79 2.52
CA ALA A 477 20.96 2.62 3.57
C ALA A 477 20.05 3.78 3.91
N ASP A 478 19.99 4.10 5.21
CA ASP A 478 19.33 5.28 5.76
C ASP A 478 20.35 6.20 6.42
N GLY A 479 20.06 7.50 6.40
CA GLY A 479 20.83 8.50 7.08
C GLY A 479 19.98 9.60 7.71
N ARG A 480 20.59 10.43 8.56
CA ARG A 480 19.95 11.55 9.26
C ARG A 480 19.09 11.12 10.45
N GLU A 481 18.24 12.06 10.94
CA GLU A 481 17.58 11.92 12.24
C GLU A 481 16.29 11.12 12.20
N LEU A 482 15.62 11.02 11.04
CA LEU A 482 14.25 10.47 10.96
C LEU A 482 14.18 8.96 11.30
N PHE A 483 15.04 8.16 10.66
CA PHE A 483 15.14 6.71 10.91
C PHE A 483 16.48 6.30 11.54
N GLY A 484 17.35 7.27 11.82
CA GLY A 484 18.73 7.02 12.24
C GLY A 484 19.63 6.61 11.08
N ARG A 485 20.81 6.09 11.41
CA ARG A 485 21.76 5.55 10.42
C ARG A 485 21.64 4.04 10.39
N SER A 486 21.40 3.49 9.23
CA SER A 486 21.32 2.05 9.00
C SER A 486 21.91 1.70 7.63
N ILE A 487 22.61 0.58 7.56
CA ILE A 487 22.99 -0.05 6.30
C ILE A 487 22.56 -1.50 6.40
N GLY A 488 21.87 -2.00 5.37
CA GLY A 488 21.38 -3.36 5.34
C GLY A 488 21.62 -4.03 3.99
N VAL A 489 21.70 -5.36 4.06
CA VAL A 489 21.75 -6.23 2.90
C VAL A 489 20.69 -7.30 3.02
N SER A 490 20.14 -7.72 1.88
CA SER A 490 19.20 -8.83 1.84
C SER A 490 19.41 -9.72 0.63
N LEU A 491 18.96 -10.97 0.77
CA LEU A 491 18.81 -11.92 -0.32
C LEU A 491 17.36 -12.38 -0.37
N ARG A 492 16.79 -12.34 -1.57
CA ARG A 492 15.47 -12.88 -1.87
C ARG A 492 15.60 -13.90 -3.01
N VAL A 493 15.07 -15.07 -2.77
CA VAL A 493 15.01 -16.16 -3.76
C VAL A 493 13.55 -16.49 -3.99
N THR A 494 13.08 -16.30 -5.22
CA THR A 494 11.70 -16.59 -5.62
C THR A 494 11.70 -17.73 -6.62
N LYS A 495 10.80 -18.67 -6.46
CA LYS A 495 10.49 -19.73 -7.43
C LYS A 495 9.01 -19.70 -7.75
N THR A 496 8.69 -19.60 -9.02
CA THR A 496 7.32 -19.73 -9.53
C THR A 496 7.24 -20.94 -10.46
N GLY A 497 6.07 -21.55 -10.52
CA GLY A 497 5.86 -22.70 -11.39
C GLY A 497 4.39 -22.87 -11.76
N LEU A 498 4.18 -23.68 -12.80
CA LEU A 498 2.86 -24.09 -13.26
C LEU A 498 2.56 -25.46 -12.66
N LEU A 499 1.47 -25.61 -11.89
CA LEU A 499 0.99 -26.90 -11.42
C LEU A 499 0.14 -27.58 -12.49
N LYS A 500 -0.72 -26.81 -13.17
CA LYS A 500 -1.61 -27.31 -14.22
C LYS A 500 -2.04 -26.18 -15.14
N ALA A 501 -2.12 -26.48 -16.43
CA ALA A 501 -2.81 -25.70 -17.46
C ALA A 501 -3.95 -26.54 -18.05
N TRP A 502 -5.04 -25.91 -18.49
CA TRP A 502 -6.18 -26.55 -19.13
C TRP A 502 -6.42 -26.05 -20.54
#